data_d04e4d19255aa960ddb75cbf77c3eb34
#
_entry.id   d04e4d19255aa960ddb75cbf77c3eb34
#
_cell.length_a   1.000
_cell.length_b   1.000
_cell.length_c   1.000
_cell.angle_alpha   90.00
_cell.angle_beta   90.00
_cell.angle_gamma   90.00
#
_symmetry.space_group_name_H-M   'P 1'
#
loop_
_entity.id
_entity.type
_entity.pdbx_description
1 polymer ?
#
loop_
_entity_poly.entity_id
_entity_poly.type
_entity_poly.pdbx_seq_one_letter_code
_entity_poly.pdbx_strand_id
1 'polypeptide(L)'
;MTMMKRIFLLFAAVVMAAGVASAQDINKAIEAANNGNEAFQMGEYGLAIDAFKNSLAIAESLGEQGVEHANTCKTAICNIYLAFSKNLIKAADLDAALAKLSETISVSEGYGNAETAESAKELIPQVYMQKGNTALKAKDMAGAIEAYNKVIELDPNNGDALLRLGQAYAASGQFESAVASYETAAANGKELAAKKQLSTLFLKKAQASLKAGNNQEVIENALKANSYLENANAYKLAASAAQKLKNNAQCIEFYEKYLELKPNAKDAAGVTFTIAALYQQDGNKAKAIENYEKVAADPQYGPGAQEQLAVLKK
;
A
#
# COMPACT_ATOMS: atom_id res chain seq x y z
N MET A 1 -11.66 26.90 -7.25
CA MET A 1 -11.03 28.10 -7.85
C MET A 1 -9.57 28.03 -7.43
N THR A 2 -8.75 27.58 -8.36
CA THR A 2 -7.40 27.08 -8.14
C THR A 2 -6.45 28.11 -7.53
N MET A 3 -5.50 27.60 -6.72
CA MET A 3 -4.39 28.35 -6.07
C MET A 3 -3.69 29.37 -7.00
N MET A 4 -3.65 29.11 -8.31
CA MET A 4 -3.15 30.04 -9.36
C MET A 4 -3.87 31.40 -9.42
N LYS A 5 -5.17 31.48 -9.07
CA LYS A 5 -5.92 32.76 -9.08
C LYS A 5 -5.66 33.64 -7.86
N ARG A 6 -5.14 33.08 -6.76
CA ARG A 6 -4.82 33.87 -5.56
C ARG A 6 -3.50 34.62 -5.66
N ILE A 7 -2.56 34.17 -6.49
CA ILE A 7 -1.29 34.90 -6.74
C ILE A 7 -1.54 36.18 -7.57
N PHE A 8 -2.56 36.18 -8.41
CA PHE A 8 -2.87 37.32 -9.30
C PHE A 8 -3.53 38.52 -8.60
N LEU A 9 -4.08 38.37 -7.40
CA LEU A 9 -4.87 39.41 -6.74
C LEU A 9 -4.09 40.29 -5.75
N LEU A 10 -2.80 40.00 -5.50
CA LEU A 10 -1.98 40.74 -4.53
C LEU A 10 -1.20 41.93 -5.10
N PHE A 11 -1.21 42.18 -6.42
CA PHE A 11 -0.36 43.19 -7.05
C PHE A 11 -1.03 44.55 -7.36
N ALA A 12 -2.26 44.77 -6.92
CA ALA A 12 -3.01 45.94 -7.40
C ALA A 12 -3.08 47.17 -6.46
N ALA A 13 -2.41 47.15 -5.31
CA ALA A 13 -2.53 48.30 -4.42
C ALA A 13 -1.29 48.54 -3.55
N VAL A 14 -0.27 49.20 -4.04
CA VAL A 14 0.57 50.16 -3.25
C VAL A 14 1.29 51.10 -4.20
N VAL A 15 0.73 52.26 -4.48
CA VAL A 15 1.47 53.42 -4.90
C VAL A 15 0.89 54.62 -4.17
N MET A 16 1.59 55.15 -3.15
CA MET A 16 1.71 56.58 -2.87
C MET A 16 2.70 56.88 -1.75
N ALA A 17 3.59 57.83 -2.03
CA ALA A 17 4.41 58.65 -1.16
C ALA A 17 5.77 58.11 -0.72
N ALA A 18 6.74 58.16 -1.62
CA ALA A 18 8.17 58.28 -1.25
C ALA A 18 8.91 59.02 -2.36
N GLY A 19 10.01 59.71 -2.04
CA GLY A 19 10.72 60.63 -2.95
C GLY A 19 11.08 60.01 -4.32
N VAL A 20 11.21 60.81 -5.33
CA VAL A 20 11.29 60.43 -6.75
C VAL A 20 12.36 59.35 -7.07
N ALA A 21 13.45 59.25 -6.30
CA ALA A 21 14.49 58.24 -6.50
C ALA A 21 14.05 56.86 -6.00
N SER A 22 13.38 56.79 -4.85
CA SER A 22 12.89 55.53 -4.28
C SER A 22 11.67 54.96 -5.04
N ALA A 23 10.86 55.84 -5.67
CA ALA A 23 9.77 55.43 -6.56
C ALA A 23 10.30 54.72 -7.83
N GLN A 24 11.45 55.15 -8.34
CA GLN A 24 12.07 54.52 -9.50
C GLN A 24 12.64 53.13 -9.18
N ASP A 25 13.18 52.93 -7.98
CA ASP A 25 13.78 51.65 -7.60
C ASP A 25 12.71 50.62 -7.18
N ILE A 26 11.61 51.03 -6.55
CA ILE A 26 10.48 50.12 -6.32
C ILE A 26 9.84 49.67 -7.63
N ASN A 27 9.78 50.52 -8.66
CA ASN A 27 9.31 50.13 -9.99
C ASN A 27 10.19 49.05 -10.63
N LYS A 28 11.53 49.11 -10.45
CA LYS A 28 12.44 48.04 -10.90
C LYS A 28 12.20 46.73 -10.19
N ALA A 29 11.92 46.76 -8.89
CA ALA A 29 11.55 45.58 -8.14
C ALA A 29 10.25 44.94 -8.67
N ILE A 30 9.24 45.77 -8.93
CA ILE A 30 7.96 45.35 -9.51
C ILE A 30 8.16 44.74 -10.91
N GLU A 31 8.97 45.37 -11.76
CA GLU A 31 9.29 44.86 -13.09
C GLU A 31 9.98 43.47 -13.01
N ALA A 32 10.96 43.33 -12.13
CA ALA A 32 11.60 42.04 -11.91
C ALA A 32 10.60 40.95 -11.42
N ALA A 33 9.67 41.32 -10.54
CA ALA A 33 8.62 40.38 -10.09
C ALA A 33 7.65 40.05 -11.24
N ASN A 34 7.31 40.96 -12.11
CA ASN A 34 6.47 40.70 -13.29
C ASN A 34 7.15 39.72 -14.25
N ASN A 35 8.45 39.89 -14.53
CA ASN A 35 9.24 38.94 -15.31
C ASN A 35 9.24 37.55 -14.66
N GLY A 36 9.31 37.47 -13.32
CA GLY A 36 9.19 36.24 -12.57
C GLY A 36 7.82 35.56 -12.71
N ASN A 37 6.74 36.36 -12.72
CA ASN A 37 5.40 35.86 -12.98
C ASN A 37 5.23 35.29 -14.40
N GLU A 38 5.78 35.95 -15.39
CA GLU A 38 5.75 35.50 -16.80
C GLU A 38 6.50 34.17 -16.93
N ALA A 39 7.72 34.10 -16.40
CA ALA A 39 8.51 32.84 -16.38
C ALA A 39 7.76 31.69 -15.67
N PHE A 40 7.12 31.99 -14.53
CA PHE A 40 6.32 31.01 -13.81
C PHE A 40 5.14 30.50 -14.65
N GLN A 41 4.43 31.35 -15.37
CA GLN A 41 3.34 30.96 -16.25
C GLN A 41 3.80 30.09 -17.42
N MET A 42 5.02 30.26 -17.91
CA MET A 42 5.64 29.41 -18.93
C MET A 42 6.16 28.10 -18.37
N GLY A 43 6.15 27.92 -17.04
CA GLY A 43 6.70 26.73 -16.38
C GLY A 43 8.22 26.79 -16.20
N GLU A 44 8.84 27.93 -16.42
CA GLU A 44 10.29 28.18 -16.29
C GLU A 44 10.63 28.48 -14.83
N TYR A 45 10.41 27.50 -13.93
CA TYR A 45 10.49 27.71 -12.48
C TYR A 45 11.83 28.29 -12.00
N GLY A 46 12.96 27.90 -12.62
CA GLY A 46 14.29 28.42 -12.29
C GLY A 46 14.38 29.93 -12.54
N LEU A 47 14.00 30.35 -13.74
CA LEU A 47 13.99 31.78 -14.12
C LEU A 47 13.03 32.59 -13.26
N ALA A 48 11.87 32.01 -12.92
CA ALA A 48 10.90 32.64 -12.03
C ALA A 48 11.50 32.90 -10.63
N ILE A 49 12.18 31.89 -10.05
CA ILE A 49 12.84 32.02 -8.75
C ILE A 49 13.92 33.08 -8.78
N ASP A 50 14.75 33.12 -9.81
CA ASP A 50 15.85 34.09 -9.94
C ASP A 50 15.31 35.52 -10.09
N ALA A 51 14.26 35.70 -10.87
CA ALA A 51 13.60 37.00 -11.06
C ALA A 51 12.99 37.53 -9.74
N PHE A 52 12.31 36.67 -8.99
CA PHE A 52 11.76 37.04 -7.68
C PHE A 52 12.84 37.28 -6.62
N LYS A 53 13.96 36.56 -6.65
CA LYS A 53 15.13 36.83 -5.79
C LYS A 53 15.75 38.17 -6.10
N ASN A 54 15.88 38.51 -7.39
CA ASN A 54 16.33 39.84 -7.80
C ASN A 54 15.39 40.95 -7.32
N SER A 55 14.09 40.76 -7.51
CA SER A 55 13.06 41.69 -7.01
C SER A 55 13.14 41.84 -5.48
N LEU A 56 13.32 40.75 -4.74
CA LEU A 56 13.52 40.74 -3.30
C LEU A 56 14.75 41.55 -2.88
N ALA A 57 15.89 41.34 -3.53
CA ALA A 57 17.12 42.06 -3.22
C ALA A 57 16.97 43.55 -3.43
N ILE A 58 16.32 43.99 -4.52
CA ILE A 58 16.02 45.40 -4.76
C ILE A 58 15.11 45.92 -3.63
N ALA A 59 14.02 45.22 -3.32
CA ALA A 59 13.09 45.66 -2.27
C ALA A 59 13.74 45.77 -0.89
N GLU A 60 14.60 44.83 -0.51
CA GLU A 60 15.32 44.85 0.77
C GLU A 60 16.31 46.05 0.84
N SER A 61 16.89 46.44 -0.29
CA SER A 61 17.77 47.62 -0.35
C SER A 61 17.05 48.94 -0.07
N LEU A 62 15.72 48.97 -0.19
CA LEU A 62 14.88 50.17 0.04
C LEU A 62 14.48 50.36 1.51
N GLY A 63 14.92 49.47 2.42
CA GLY A 63 14.60 49.52 3.83
C GLY A 63 13.08 49.46 4.08
N GLU A 64 12.56 50.36 4.92
CA GLU A 64 11.14 50.36 5.30
C GLU A 64 10.17 50.46 4.11
N GLN A 65 10.56 51.15 3.05
CA GLN A 65 9.73 51.33 1.86
C GLN A 65 9.57 50.06 1.03
N GLY A 66 10.53 49.14 1.13
CA GLY A 66 10.52 47.88 0.40
C GLY A 66 9.92 46.68 1.17
N VAL A 67 9.61 46.82 2.47
CA VAL A 67 9.24 45.70 3.35
C VAL A 67 8.03 44.90 2.82
N GLU A 68 6.97 45.59 2.41
CA GLU A 68 5.75 44.93 1.91
C GLU A 68 6.04 44.14 0.63
N HIS A 69 6.77 44.76 -0.32
CA HIS A 69 7.14 44.07 -1.55
C HIS A 69 8.12 42.94 -1.32
N ALA A 70 9.08 43.06 -0.41
CA ALA A 70 9.99 42.02 -0.01
C ALA A 70 9.23 40.80 0.58
N ASN A 71 8.26 41.04 1.45
CA ASN A 71 7.42 39.95 2.01
C ASN A 71 6.59 39.25 0.92
N THR A 72 6.10 40.01 -0.04
CA THR A 72 5.40 39.44 -1.20
C THR A 72 6.32 38.55 -2.04
N CYS A 73 7.56 39.00 -2.30
CA CYS A 73 8.56 38.21 -3.01
C CYS A 73 8.94 36.92 -2.26
N LYS A 74 9.17 36.99 -0.93
CA LYS A 74 9.46 35.83 -0.10
C LYS A 74 8.35 34.79 -0.23
N THR A 75 7.10 35.22 -0.13
CA THR A 75 5.94 34.34 -0.30
C THR A 75 5.86 33.73 -1.71
N ALA A 76 6.09 34.54 -2.73
CA ALA A 76 6.10 34.09 -4.13
C ALA A 76 7.19 33.05 -4.38
N ILE A 77 8.41 33.29 -3.91
CA ILE A 77 9.53 32.36 -4.01
C ILE A 77 9.16 30.97 -3.38
N CYS A 78 8.65 30.95 -2.15
CA CYS A 78 8.23 29.75 -1.49
C CYS A 78 7.19 28.97 -2.33
N ASN A 79 6.18 29.67 -2.84
CA ASN A 79 5.12 29.07 -3.64
C ASN A 79 5.63 28.52 -4.98
N ILE A 80 6.60 29.19 -5.60
CA ILE A 80 7.23 28.72 -6.85
C ILE A 80 8.04 27.45 -6.60
N TYR A 81 8.82 27.39 -5.52
CA TYR A 81 9.54 26.18 -5.12
C TYR A 81 8.58 25.02 -4.91
N LEU A 82 7.46 25.23 -4.20
CA LEU A 82 6.44 24.20 -3.99
C LEU A 82 5.77 23.78 -5.31
N ALA A 83 5.48 24.72 -6.20
CA ALA A 83 4.91 24.44 -7.51
C ALA A 83 5.87 23.62 -8.38
N PHE A 84 7.16 23.94 -8.34
CA PHE A 84 8.20 23.18 -9.03
C PHE A 84 8.29 21.75 -8.50
N SER A 85 8.30 21.57 -7.18
CA SER A 85 8.27 20.25 -6.56
C SER A 85 7.07 19.42 -7.03
N LYS A 86 5.87 20.01 -7.04
CA LYS A 86 4.64 19.36 -7.53
C LYS A 86 4.71 19.04 -9.02
N ASN A 87 5.36 19.87 -9.83
CA ASN A 87 5.56 19.57 -11.25
C ASN A 87 6.48 18.37 -11.46
N LEU A 88 7.58 18.26 -10.70
CA LEU A 88 8.48 17.11 -10.73
C LEU A 88 7.77 15.81 -10.30
N ILE A 89 6.93 15.86 -9.27
CA ILE A 89 6.08 14.72 -8.87
C ILE A 89 5.17 14.28 -10.02
N LYS A 90 4.52 15.23 -10.68
CA LYS A 90 3.64 14.97 -11.83
C LYS A 90 4.40 14.37 -13.03
N ALA A 91 5.63 14.82 -13.23
CA ALA A 91 6.53 14.29 -14.27
C ALA A 91 7.12 12.92 -13.90
N ALA A 92 6.84 12.40 -12.68
CA ALA A 92 7.42 11.20 -12.12
C ALA A 92 8.95 11.23 -11.98
N ASP A 93 9.55 12.42 -11.93
CA ASP A 93 10.95 12.61 -11.55
C ASP A 93 11.04 12.70 -10.02
N LEU A 94 10.93 11.54 -9.38
CA LEU A 94 10.70 11.43 -7.95
C LEU A 94 11.94 11.80 -7.12
N ASP A 95 13.14 11.55 -7.63
CA ASP A 95 14.39 11.91 -6.94
C ASP A 95 14.62 13.43 -6.98
N ALA A 96 14.42 14.05 -8.15
CA ALA A 96 14.45 15.52 -8.26
C ALA A 96 13.33 16.17 -7.44
N ALA A 97 12.15 15.55 -7.35
CA ALA A 97 11.05 16.02 -6.52
C ALA A 97 11.41 16.03 -5.03
N LEU A 98 12.03 14.97 -4.50
CA LEU A 98 12.47 14.90 -3.11
C LEU A 98 13.54 15.98 -2.81
N ALA A 99 14.51 16.14 -3.70
CA ALA A 99 15.51 17.19 -3.57
C ALA A 99 14.87 18.59 -3.54
N LYS A 100 13.94 18.83 -4.46
CA LYS A 100 13.25 20.13 -4.55
C LYS A 100 12.31 20.38 -3.36
N LEU A 101 11.65 19.33 -2.80
CA LEU A 101 10.87 19.44 -1.57
C LEU A 101 11.75 19.84 -0.38
N SER A 102 12.94 19.24 -0.27
CA SER A 102 13.91 19.64 0.76
C SER A 102 14.34 21.10 0.65
N GLU A 103 14.62 21.57 -0.58
CA GLU A 103 14.91 22.99 -0.83
C GLU A 103 13.70 23.88 -0.49
N THR A 104 12.47 23.44 -0.85
CA THR A 104 11.24 24.15 -0.55
C THR A 104 11.09 24.36 0.96
N ILE A 105 11.32 23.33 1.75
CA ILE A 105 11.25 23.39 3.22
C ILE A 105 12.28 24.39 3.74
N SER A 106 13.54 24.24 3.35
CA SER A 106 14.64 25.11 3.81
C SER A 106 14.40 26.58 3.48
N VAL A 107 13.98 26.88 2.25
CA VAL A 107 13.70 28.25 1.80
C VAL A 107 12.48 28.81 2.53
N SER A 108 11.43 28.03 2.70
CA SER A 108 10.20 28.48 3.34
C SER A 108 10.41 28.72 4.84
N GLU A 109 11.16 27.88 5.52
CA GLU A 109 11.54 28.08 6.92
C GLU A 109 12.44 29.33 7.07
N GLY A 110 13.40 29.52 6.15
CA GLY A 110 14.28 30.71 6.12
C GLY A 110 13.52 32.03 5.92
N TYR A 111 12.40 32.01 5.19
CA TYR A 111 11.55 33.19 4.99
C TYR A 111 10.36 33.26 5.98
N GLY A 112 10.27 32.34 6.94
CA GLY A 112 9.19 32.31 7.92
C GLY A 112 7.82 31.88 7.36
N ASN A 113 7.79 31.22 6.20
CA ASN A 113 6.57 30.71 5.56
C ASN A 113 6.31 29.27 5.99
N ALA A 114 5.79 29.12 7.23
CA ALA A 114 5.51 27.81 7.81
C ALA A 114 4.47 27.00 7.02
N GLU A 115 3.47 27.65 6.42
CA GLU A 115 2.41 26.99 5.64
C GLU A 115 2.99 26.25 4.43
N THR A 116 3.88 26.90 3.68
CA THR A 116 4.52 26.27 2.51
C THR A 116 5.51 25.19 2.92
N ALA A 117 6.25 25.39 4.03
CA ALA A 117 7.15 24.38 4.56
C ALA A 117 6.39 23.10 4.96
N GLU A 118 5.27 23.24 5.67
CA GLU A 118 4.44 22.11 6.06
C GLU A 118 3.81 21.39 4.85
N SER A 119 3.29 22.16 3.90
CA SER A 119 2.77 21.61 2.65
C SER A 119 3.83 20.80 1.88
N ALA A 120 5.09 21.20 1.93
CA ALA A 120 6.17 20.44 1.31
C ALA A 120 6.50 19.18 2.09
N LYS A 121 6.51 19.21 3.44
CA LYS A 121 6.71 18.05 4.30
C LYS A 121 5.64 16.97 4.08
N GLU A 122 4.37 17.37 3.94
CA GLU A 122 3.25 16.47 3.67
C GLU A 122 3.36 15.72 2.33
N LEU A 123 4.08 16.28 1.35
CA LEU A 123 4.28 15.63 0.06
C LEU A 123 5.35 14.54 0.08
N ILE A 124 6.33 14.59 0.98
CA ILE A 124 7.45 13.65 1.02
C ILE A 124 6.98 12.18 1.16
N PRO A 125 6.09 11.82 2.10
CA PRO A 125 5.58 10.46 2.20
C PRO A 125 4.87 10.01 0.92
N GLN A 126 4.15 10.90 0.25
CA GLN A 126 3.45 10.61 -1.00
C GLN A 126 4.44 10.29 -2.13
N VAL A 127 5.56 11.01 -2.22
CA VAL A 127 6.61 10.75 -3.19
C VAL A 127 7.27 9.40 -2.93
N TYR A 128 7.60 9.08 -1.68
CA TYR A 128 8.13 7.77 -1.33
C TYR A 128 7.13 6.63 -1.59
N MET A 129 5.84 6.82 -1.32
CA MET A 129 4.81 5.86 -1.71
C MET A 129 4.79 5.62 -3.22
N GLN A 130 4.88 6.68 -4.03
CA GLN A 130 4.92 6.56 -5.48
C GLN A 130 6.20 5.85 -5.94
N LYS A 131 7.35 6.18 -5.35
CA LYS A 131 8.64 5.53 -5.62
C LYS A 131 8.58 4.03 -5.31
N GLY A 132 8.07 3.66 -4.13
CA GLY A 132 7.86 2.28 -3.74
C GLY A 132 6.91 1.52 -4.68
N ASN A 133 5.79 2.13 -5.05
CA ASN A 133 4.85 1.54 -6.01
C ASN A 133 5.47 1.31 -7.39
N THR A 134 6.32 2.23 -7.85
CA THR A 134 7.03 2.12 -9.13
C THR A 134 8.06 0.98 -9.08
N ALA A 135 8.86 0.92 -8.02
CA ALA A 135 9.83 -0.15 -7.80
C ALA A 135 9.15 -1.53 -7.72
N LEU A 136 8.03 -1.62 -6.98
CA LEU A 136 7.26 -2.87 -6.86
C LEU A 136 6.74 -3.36 -8.21
N LYS A 137 6.22 -2.46 -9.06
CA LYS A 137 5.79 -2.78 -10.44
C LYS A 137 6.95 -3.22 -11.32
N ALA A 138 8.12 -2.62 -11.15
CA ALA A 138 9.35 -2.98 -11.85
C ALA A 138 9.98 -4.28 -11.32
N LYS A 139 9.40 -4.89 -10.26
CA LYS A 139 9.95 -6.05 -9.54
C LYS A 139 11.29 -5.75 -8.84
N ASP A 140 11.59 -4.49 -8.60
CA ASP A 140 12.68 -4.07 -7.71
C ASP A 140 12.18 -4.09 -6.27
N MET A 141 12.27 -5.27 -5.64
CA MET A 141 11.78 -5.46 -4.29
C MET A 141 12.63 -4.68 -3.27
N ALA A 142 13.93 -4.55 -3.51
CA ALA A 142 14.84 -3.82 -2.62
C ALA A 142 14.49 -2.33 -2.60
N GLY A 143 14.36 -1.70 -3.77
CA GLY A 143 13.94 -0.31 -3.88
C GLY A 143 12.53 -0.06 -3.34
N ALA A 144 11.62 -1.01 -3.51
CA ALA A 144 10.27 -0.92 -2.94
C ALA A 144 10.30 -0.93 -1.41
N ILE A 145 11.04 -1.87 -0.80
CA ILE A 145 11.21 -1.99 0.65
C ILE A 145 11.82 -0.71 1.21
N GLU A 146 12.89 -0.19 0.59
CA GLU A 146 13.54 1.04 1.02
C GLU A 146 12.55 2.22 1.02
N ALA A 147 11.84 2.42 -0.08
CA ALA A 147 10.90 3.53 -0.23
C ALA A 147 9.74 3.45 0.78
N TYR A 148 9.14 2.27 0.98
CA TYR A 148 8.05 2.13 1.97
C TYR A 148 8.56 2.29 3.41
N ASN A 149 9.78 1.85 3.72
CA ASN A 149 10.38 2.11 5.03
C ASN A 149 10.54 3.62 5.29
N LYS A 150 10.90 4.42 4.26
CA LYS A 150 10.93 5.88 4.40
C LYS A 150 9.56 6.48 4.73
N VAL A 151 8.48 5.92 4.18
CA VAL A 151 7.12 6.35 4.58
C VAL A 151 6.84 6.01 6.04
N ILE A 152 7.22 4.80 6.49
CA ILE A 152 6.98 4.33 7.86
C ILE A 152 7.85 5.06 8.89
N GLU A 153 9.07 5.49 8.51
CA GLU A 153 9.90 6.37 9.34
C GLU A 153 9.22 7.71 9.61
N LEU A 154 8.47 8.24 8.63
CA LEU A 154 7.76 9.51 8.72
C LEU A 154 6.37 9.36 9.37
N ASP A 155 5.69 8.26 9.10
CA ASP A 155 4.37 7.91 9.62
C ASP A 155 4.31 6.41 9.95
N PRO A 156 4.68 6.03 11.21
CA PRO A 156 4.70 4.63 11.63
C PRO A 156 3.34 3.92 11.57
N ASN A 157 2.24 4.67 11.54
CA ASN A 157 0.89 4.15 11.49
C ASN A 157 0.30 4.13 10.07
N ASN A 158 1.09 4.37 9.05
CA ASN A 158 0.64 4.33 7.66
C ASN A 158 0.27 2.91 7.21
N GLY A 159 -0.97 2.53 7.39
CA GLY A 159 -1.46 1.19 7.06
C GLY A 159 -1.29 0.82 5.58
N ASP A 160 -1.35 1.77 4.66
CA ASP A 160 -1.13 1.53 3.23
C ASP A 160 0.34 1.21 2.94
N ALA A 161 1.27 1.98 3.52
CA ALA A 161 2.70 1.71 3.39
C ALA A 161 3.08 0.35 3.99
N LEU A 162 2.57 0.05 5.19
CA LEU A 162 2.76 -1.23 5.87
C LEU A 162 2.24 -2.41 5.03
N LEU A 163 1.04 -2.27 4.42
CA LEU A 163 0.47 -3.29 3.56
C LEU A 163 1.34 -3.52 2.30
N ARG A 164 1.84 -2.45 1.68
CA ARG A 164 2.72 -2.52 0.51
C ARG A 164 4.09 -3.08 0.86
N LEU A 165 4.63 -2.70 2.02
CA LEU A 165 5.88 -3.25 2.53
C LEU A 165 5.78 -4.77 2.73
N GLY A 166 4.67 -5.24 3.33
CA GLY A 166 4.37 -6.66 3.44
C GLY A 166 4.32 -7.38 2.09
N GLN A 167 3.75 -6.74 1.06
CA GLN A 167 3.75 -7.27 -0.31
C GLN A 167 5.16 -7.38 -0.89
N ALA A 168 6.01 -6.36 -0.68
CA ALA A 168 7.39 -6.35 -1.14
C ALA A 168 8.22 -7.44 -0.44
N TYR A 169 8.08 -7.60 0.87
CA TYR A 169 8.72 -8.67 1.64
C TYR A 169 8.24 -10.07 1.19
N ALA A 170 6.93 -10.25 0.99
CA ALA A 170 6.40 -11.53 0.51
C ALA A 170 6.92 -11.89 -0.89
N ALA A 171 7.06 -10.89 -1.77
CA ALA A 171 7.59 -11.07 -3.13
C ALA A 171 9.09 -11.35 -3.16
N SER A 172 9.86 -10.83 -2.18
CA SER A 172 11.29 -11.10 -2.02
C SER A 172 11.59 -12.38 -1.21
N GLY A 173 10.56 -13.11 -0.77
CA GLY A 173 10.72 -14.34 0.02
C GLY A 173 11.01 -14.12 1.51
N GLN A 174 10.92 -12.91 2.02
CA GLN A 174 11.14 -12.55 3.42
C GLN A 174 9.84 -12.77 4.21
N PHE A 175 9.55 -14.04 4.51
CA PHE A 175 8.25 -14.47 5.04
C PHE A 175 7.90 -13.80 6.37
N GLU A 176 8.82 -13.82 7.33
CA GLU A 176 8.58 -13.30 8.69
C GLU A 176 8.37 -11.78 8.68
N SER A 177 9.14 -11.07 7.88
CA SER A 177 8.99 -9.61 7.69
C SER A 177 7.65 -9.26 7.02
N ALA A 178 7.21 -10.10 6.05
CA ALA A 178 5.91 -9.94 5.42
C ALA A 178 4.77 -10.12 6.43
N VAL A 179 4.84 -11.16 7.27
CA VAL A 179 3.84 -11.41 8.32
C VAL A 179 3.76 -10.22 9.27
N ALA A 180 4.89 -9.77 9.82
CA ALA A 180 4.95 -8.65 10.74
C ALA A 180 4.36 -7.35 10.13
N SER A 181 4.73 -7.05 8.88
CA SER A 181 4.21 -5.86 8.18
C SER A 181 2.71 -5.93 7.97
N TYR A 182 2.16 -7.10 7.60
CA TYR A 182 0.72 -7.27 7.42
C TYR A 182 -0.04 -7.21 8.76
N GLU A 183 0.49 -7.81 9.83
CA GLU A 183 -0.13 -7.73 11.16
C GLU A 183 -0.17 -6.28 11.65
N THR A 184 0.91 -5.53 11.47
CA THR A 184 0.94 -4.09 11.77
C THR A 184 -0.03 -3.30 10.90
N ALA A 185 -0.12 -3.61 9.59
CA ALA A 185 -1.10 -2.99 8.69
C ALA A 185 -2.54 -3.24 9.14
N ALA A 186 -2.85 -4.44 9.64
CA ALA A 186 -4.16 -4.79 10.16
C ALA A 186 -4.52 -3.92 11.38
N ALA A 187 -3.58 -3.72 12.29
CA ALA A 187 -3.75 -2.86 13.46
C ALA A 187 -3.91 -1.37 13.09
N ASN A 188 -3.41 -0.97 11.92
CA ASN A 188 -3.47 0.40 11.40
C ASN A 188 -4.51 0.59 10.28
N GLY A 189 -5.70 0.04 10.46
CA GLY A 189 -6.88 0.29 9.62
C GLY A 189 -6.94 -0.48 8.31
N LYS A 190 -6.04 -1.46 8.07
CA LYS A 190 -6.05 -2.31 6.87
C LYS A 190 -6.42 -3.77 7.19
N GLU A 191 -7.23 -3.99 8.21
CA GLU A 191 -7.51 -5.33 8.77
C GLU A 191 -7.92 -6.35 7.71
N LEU A 192 -8.97 -6.07 6.93
CA LEU A 192 -9.47 -7.04 5.95
C LEU A 192 -8.44 -7.33 4.84
N ALA A 193 -7.77 -6.28 4.33
CA ALA A 193 -6.77 -6.43 3.29
C ALA A 193 -5.56 -7.22 3.79
N ALA A 194 -5.08 -6.92 4.98
CA ALA A 194 -3.95 -7.59 5.60
C ALA A 194 -4.27 -9.06 5.92
N LYS A 195 -5.43 -9.36 6.52
CA LYS A 195 -5.88 -10.74 6.78
C LYS A 195 -5.97 -11.57 5.50
N LYS A 196 -6.44 -10.98 4.40
CA LYS A 196 -6.46 -11.65 3.09
C LYS A 196 -5.06 -11.97 2.58
N GLN A 197 -4.10 -11.04 2.73
CA GLN A 197 -2.71 -11.27 2.35
C GLN A 197 -2.04 -12.33 3.23
N LEU A 198 -2.26 -12.28 4.55
CA LEU A 198 -1.75 -13.26 5.50
C LEU A 198 -2.28 -14.66 5.19
N SER A 199 -3.59 -14.82 5.00
CA SER A 199 -4.17 -16.10 4.60
C SER A 199 -3.54 -16.63 3.31
N THR A 200 -3.38 -15.77 2.29
CA THR A 200 -2.74 -16.14 1.03
C THR A 200 -1.27 -16.54 1.21
N LEU A 201 -0.53 -15.82 2.05
CA LEU A 201 0.88 -16.06 2.33
C LEU A 201 1.08 -17.42 3.01
N PHE A 202 0.29 -17.73 4.05
CA PHE A 202 0.34 -19.01 4.75
C PHE A 202 -0.14 -20.18 3.86
N LEU A 203 -1.14 -19.97 2.99
CA LEU A 203 -1.52 -20.99 2.01
C LEU A 203 -0.40 -21.31 1.02
N LYS A 204 0.34 -20.31 0.55
CA LYS A 204 1.52 -20.53 -0.31
C LYS A 204 2.59 -21.30 0.43
N LYS A 205 2.83 -21.00 1.72
CA LYS A 205 3.78 -21.74 2.55
C LYS A 205 3.33 -23.20 2.73
N ALA A 206 2.04 -23.45 3.03
CA ALA A 206 1.48 -24.79 3.11
C ALA A 206 1.66 -25.59 1.80
N GLN A 207 1.44 -24.95 0.65
CA GLN A 207 1.67 -25.59 -0.66
C GLN A 207 3.15 -25.90 -0.92
N ALA A 208 4.06 -25.05 -0.47
CA ALA A 208 5.51 -25.32 -0.56
C ALA A 208 5.88 -26.52 0.35
N SER A 209 5.39 -26.55 1.58
CA SER A 209 5.58 -27.67 2.52
C SER A 209 5.02 -28.98 1.98
N LEU A 210 3.88 -28.92 1.26
CA LEU A 210 3.30 -30.11 0.61
C LEU A 210 4.24 -30.67 -0.47
N LYS A 211 4.84 -29.81 -1.28
CA LYS A 211 5.83 -30.20 -2.31
C LYS A 211 7.08 -30.81 -1.68
N ALA A 212 7.48 -30.31 -0.51
CA ALA A 212 8.60 -30.85 0.26
C ALA A 212 8.28 -32.14 1.04
N GLY A 213 7.01 -32.56 1.10
CA GLY A 213 6.58 -33.73 1.83
C GLY A 213 6.36 -33.52 3.33
N ASN A 214 6.47 -32.28 3.82
CA ASN A 214 6.35 -31.93 5.25
C ASN A 214 4.88 -31.80 5.64
N ASN A 215 4.17 -32.92 5.73
CA ASN A 215 2.71 -32.92 5.90
C ASN A 215 2.25 -32.25 7.22
N GLN A 216 3.02 -32.35 8.30
CA GLN A 216 2.69 -31.66 9.55
C GLN A 216 2.69 -30.15 9.37
N GLU A 217 3.73 -29.61 8.72
CA GLU A 217 3.84 -28.17 8.42
C GLU A 217 2.74 -27.68 7.45
N VAL A 218 2.26 -28.55 6.56
CA VAL A 218 1.09 -28.26 5.70
C VAL A 218 -0.13 -27.96 6.55
N ILE A 219 -0.43 -28.83 7.52
CA ILE A 219 -1.58 -28.63 8.41
C ILE A 219 -1.45 -27.33 9.19
N GLU A 220 -0.31 -27.10 9.83
CA GLU A 220 -0.04 -25.91 10.63
C GLU A 220 -0.24 -24.61 9.81
N ASN A 221 0.38 -24.53 8.64
CA ASN A 221 0.26 -23.35 7.80
C ASN A 221 -1.16 -23.18 7.19
N ALA A 222 -1.85 -24.27 6.86
CA ALA A 222 -3.22 -24.21 6.36
C ALA A 222 -4.20 -23.71 7.44
N LEU A 223 -4.06 -24.21 8.68
CA LEU A 223 -4.86 -23.74 9.81
C LEU A 223 -4.52 -22.30 10.19
N LYS A 224 -3.24 -21.91 10.13
CA LYS A 224 -2.83 -20.52 10.34
C LYS A 224 -3.42 -19.60 9.27
N ALA A 225 -3.50 -20.01 8.00
CA ALA A 225 -4.19 -19.27 6.96
C ALA A 225 -5.67 -19.03 7.31
N ASN A 226 -6.36 -20.07 7.80
CA ASN A 226 -7.77 -19.99 8.20
C ASN A 226 -8.00 -19.12 9.44
N SER A 227 -7.02 -19.00 10.34
CA SER A 227 -7.13 -18.11 11.51
C SER A 227 -7.19 -16.64 11.11
N TYR A 228 -6.68 -16.26 9.93
CA TYR A 228 -6.78 -14.90 9.41
C TYR A 228 -8.04 -14.71 8.54
N LEU A 229 -8.32 -15.67 7.65
CA LEU A 229 -9.49 -15.64 6.78
C LEU A 229 -9.87 -17.06 6.38
N GLU A 230 -11.06 -17.45 6.75
CA GLU A 230 -11.56 -18.79 6.50
C GLU A 230 -11.59 -19.11 4.99
N ASN A 231 -11.04 -20.27 4.63
CA ASN A 231 -10.86 -20.70 3.25
C ASN A 231 -11.00 -22.21 3.13
N ALA A 232 -12.01 -22.64 2.41
CA ALA A 232 -12.27 -24.07 2.19
C ALA A 232 -11.04 -24.82 1.61
N ASN A 233 -10.29 -24.19 0.71
CA ASN A 233 -9.11 -24.86 0.11
C ASN A 233 -8.00 -25.10 1.14
N ALA A 234 -7.90 -24.30 2.21
CA ALA A 234 -6.98 -24.55 3.31
C ALA A 234 -7.36 -25.82 4.07
N TYR A 235 -8.64 -25.99 4.38
CA TYR A 235 -9.12 -27.22 5.01
C TYR A 235 -8.90 -28.47 4.13
N LYS A 236 -9.18 -28.36 2.83
CA LYS A 236 -8.91 -29.45 1.89
C LYS A 236 -7.42 -29.82 1.83
N LEU A 237 -6.54 -28.83 1.88
CA LEU A 237 -5.09 -29.03 1.90
C LEU A 237 -4.65 -29.72 3.20
N ALA A 238 -5.17 -29.26 4.35
CA ALA A 238 -4.91 -29.87 5.66
C ALA A 238 -5.42 -31.30 5.73
N ALA A 239 -6.63 -31.58 5.21
CA ALA A 239 -7.19 -32.91 5.14
C ALA A 239 -6.32 -33.91 4.34
N SER A 240 -5.85 -33.45 3.15
CA SER A 240 -4.95 -34.25 2.32
C SER A 240 -3.62 -34.56 3.02
N ALA A 241 -3.10 -33.60 3.79
CA ALA A 241 -1.88 -33.84 4.59
C ALA A 241 -2.12 -34.77 5.78
N ALA A 242 -3.25 -34.62 6.49
CA ALA A 242 -3.65 -35.50 7.57
C ALA A 242 -3.84 -36.97 7.09
N GLN A 243 -4.38 -37.15 5.89
CA GLN A 243 -4.52 -38.45 5.26
C GLN A 243 -3.16 -39.13 5.02
N LYS A 244 -2.16 -38.37 4.53
CA LYS A 244 -0.79 -38.86 4.35
C LYS A 244 -0.11 -39.26 5.67
N LEU A 245 -0.45 -38.55 6.75
CA LEU A 245 -0.01 -38.88 8.11
C LEU A 245 -0.81 -40.01 8.74
N LYS A 246 -1.82 -40.56 8.05
CA LYS A 246 -2.75 -41.59 8.55
C LYS A 246 -3.51 -41.15 9.82
N ASN A 247 -3.73 -39.85 9.95
CA ASN A 247 -4.54 -39.25 11.02
C ASN A 247 -5.98 -39.12 10.53
N ASN A 248 -6.75 -40.23 10.61
CA ASN A 248 -8.12 -40.28 10.09
C ASN A 248 -9.02 -39.22 10.76
N ALA A 249 -8.89 -39.06 12.07
CA ALA A 249 -9.73 -38.12 12.82
C ALA A 249 -9.58 -36.66 12.28
N GLN A 250 -8.34 -36.15 12.13
CA GLN A 250 -8.12 -34.83 11.57
C GLN A 250 -8.50 -34.78 10.10
N CYS A 251 -8.28 -35.84 9.34
CA CYS A 251 -8.65 -35.87 7.93
C CYS A 251 -10.17 -35.70 7.75
N ILE A 252 -10.95 -36.42 8.54
CA ILE A 252 -12.42 -36.31 8.54
C ILE A 252 -12.84 -34.89 8.94
N GLU A 253 -12.34 -34.39 10.08
CA GLU A 253 -12.66 -33.03 10.57
C GLU A 253 -12.45 -31.97 9.49
N PHE A 254 -11.29 -32.01 8.85
CA PHE A 254 -10.95 -30.97 7.85
C PHE A 254 -11.75 -31.13 6.55
N TYR A 255 -12.06 -32.35 6.12
CA TYR A 255 -12.94 -32.58 4.98
C TYR A 255 -14.39 -32.17 5.27
N GLU A 256 -14.90 -32.39 6.47
CA GLU A 256 -16.22 -31.93 6.89
C GLU A 256 -16.29 -30.40 6.84
N LYS A 257 -15.25 -29.68 7.36
CA LYS A 257 -15.14 -28.22 7.24
C LYS A 257 -15.05 -27.74 5.79
N TYR A 258 -14.35 -28.46 4.94
CA TYR A 258 -14.32 -28.17 3.51
C TYR A 258 -15.71 -28.25 2.88
N LEU A 259 -16.46 -29.31 3.16
CA LEU A 259 -17.81 -29.52 2.63
C LEU A 259 -18.83 -28.54 3.22
N GLU A 260 -18.69 -28.15 4.49
CA GLU A 260 -19.51 -27.10 5.11
C GLU A 260 -19.39 -25.78 4.33
N LEU A 261 -18.17 -25.39 3.97
CA LEU A 261 -17.91 -24.15 3.22
C LEU A 261 -18.20 -24.25 1.72
N LYS A 262 -18.14 -25.47 1.15
CA LYS A 262 -18.35 -25.72 -0.28
C LYS A 262 -19.18 -26.99 -0.53
N PRO A 263 -20.46 -27.02 -0.13
CA PRO A 263 -21.29 -28.21 -0.25
C PRO A 263 -21.48 -28.67 -1.70
N ASN A 264 -21.44 -27.76 -2.65
CA ASN A 264 -21.63 -28.02 -4.08
C ASN A 264 -20.31 -28.03 -4.87
N ALA A 265 -19.17 -28.33 -4.21
CA ALA A 265 -17.90 -28.46 -4.90
C ALA A 265 -17.96 -29.65 -5.88
N LYS A 266 -17.28 -29.54 -7.03
CA LYS A 266 -17.24 -30.63 -8.04
C LYS A 266 -16.74 -31.96 -7.49
N ASP A 267 -15.93 -31.94 -6.45
CA ASP A 267 -15.36 -33.10 -5.76
C ASP A 267 -16.07 -33.46 -4.45
N ALA A 268 -17.18 -32.80 -4.13
CA ALA A 268 -17.91 -33.03 -2.87
C ALA A 268 -18.30 -34.49 -2.69
N ALA A 269 -18.79 -35.16 -3.73
CA ALA A 269 -19.14 -36.59 -3.66
C ALA A 269 -17.92 -37.47 -3.36
N GLY A 270 -16.77 -37.21 -3.99
CA GLY A 270 -15.53 -37.94 -3.74
C GLY A 270 -14.98 -37.72 -2.34
N VAL A 271 -15.08 -36.47 -1.83
CA VAL A 271 -14.69 -36.16 -0.45
C VAL A 271 -15.62 -36.87 0.55
N THR A 272 -16.93 -36.84 0.32
CA THR A 272 -17.91 -37.55 1.17
C THR A 272 -17.68 -39.07 1.17
N PHE A 273 -17.38 -39.65 0.00
CA PHE A 273 -16.98 -41.06 -0.09
C PHE A 273 -15.72 -41.36 0.71
N THR A 274 -14.71 -40.46 0.65
CA THR A 274 -13.47 -40.60 1.43
C THR A 274 -13.76 -40.56 2.94
N ILE A 275 -14.59 -39.63 3.41
CA ILE A 275 -15.03 -39.55 4.81
C ILE A 275 -15.70 -40.86 5.24
N ALA A 276 -16.59 -41.42 4.40
CA ALA A 276 -17.25 -42.70 4.68
C ALA A 276 -16.24 -43.84 4.86
N ALA A 277 -15.26 -43.93 3.96
CA ALA A 277 -14.21 -44.94 4.03
C ALA A 277 -13.32 -44.79 5.28
N LEU A 278 -13.01 -43.56 5.67
CA LEU A 278 -12.24 -43.30 6.90
C LEU A 278 -13.04 -43.70 8.16
N TYR A 279 -14.32 -43.37 8.25
CA TYR A 279 -15.17 -43.83 9.34
C TYR A 279 -15.28 -45.34 9.38
N GLN A 280 -15.33 -46.01 8.22
CA GLN A 280 -15.33 -47.49 8.15
C GLN A 280 -14.01 -48.07 8.67
N GLN A 281 -12.87 -47.48 8.30
CA GLN A 281 -11.55 -47.92 8.81
C GLN A 281 -11.43 -47.75 10.32
N ASP A 282 -12.03 -46.72 10.89
CA ASP A 282 -12.04 -46.45 12.33
C ASP A 282 -13.13 -47.24 13.07
N GLY A 283 -13.85 -48.14 12.38
CA GLY A 283 -14.89 -49.00 12.96
C GLY A 283 -16.21 -48.25 13.26
N ASN A 284 -16.36 -47.01 12.86
CA ASN A 284 -17.59 -46.23 13.05
C ASN A 284 -18.60 -46.55 11.96
N LYS A 285 -19.20 -47.75 12.06
CA LYS A 285 -20.15 -48.32 11.09
C LYS A 285 -21.33 -47.38 10.81
N ALA A 286 -21.88 -46.72 11.83
CA ALA A 286 -23.03 -45.84 11.69
C ALA A 286 -22.75 -44.64 10.83
N LYS A 287 -21.65 -43.92 11.11
CA LYS A 287 -21.23 -42.77 10.32
C LYS A 287 -20.73 -43.12 8.92
N ALA A 288 -20.11 -44.30 8.76
CA ALA A 288 -19.74 -44.82 7.44
C ALA A 288 -20.98 -44.99 6.56
N ILE A 289 -22.01 -45.68 7.09
CA ILE A 289 -23.29 -45.91 6.38
C ILE A 289 -23.92 -44.57 5.99
N GLU A 290 -24.05 -43.63 6.95
CA GLU A 290 -24.65 -42.29 6.70
C GLU A 290 -23.96 -41.57 5.53
N ASN A 291 -22.62 -41.57 5.49
CA ASN A 291 -21.88 -40.86 4.45
C ASN A 291 -21.90 -41.61 3.11
N TYR A 292 -21.87 -42.93 3.07
CA TYR A 292 -22.06 -43.71 1.84
C TYR A 292 -23.46 -43.49 1.25
N GLU A 293 -24.50 -43.39 2.08
CA GLU A 293 -25.88 -43.12 1.61
C GLU A 293 -26.00 -41.76 0.91
N LYS A 294 -25.28 -40.72 1.39
CA LYS A 294 -25.23 -39.40 0.75
C LYS A 294 -24.74 -39.43 -0.69
N VAL A 295 -23.90 -40.37 -1.05
CA VAL A 295 -23.30 -40.49 -2.38
C VAL A 295 -23.75 -41.71 -3.19
N ALA A 296 -24.72 -42.50 -2.65
CA ALA A 296 -25.19 -43.74 -3.28
C ALA A 296 -25.85 -43.53 -4.67
N ALA A 297 -26.33 -42.32 -4.97
CA ALA A 297 -26.87 -41.93 -6.27
C ALA A 297 -25.88 -41.18 -7.17
N ASP A 298 -24.65 -40.95 -6.72
CA ASP A 298 -23.64 -40.23 -7.52
C ASP A 298 -23.18 -41.10 -8.68
N PRO A 299 -23.08 -40.56 -9.92
CA PRO A 299 -22.72 -41.39 -11.10
C PRO A 299 -21.34 -42.05 -11.01
N GLN A 300 -20.39 -41.39 -10.31
CA GLN A 300 -19.00 -41.89 -10.20
C GLN A 300 -18.79 -42.72 -8.92
N TYR A 301 -19.29 -42.27 -7.79
CA TYR A 301 -19.02 -42.88 -6.48
C TYR A 301 -20.15 -43.79 -5.99
N GLY A 302 -21.36 -43.67 -6.58
CA GLY A 302 -22.53 -44.44 -6.20
C GLY A 302 -22.35 -45.97 -6.25
N PRO A 303 -21.82 -46.57 -7.34
CA PRO A 303 -21.60 -48.00 -7.39
C PRO A 303 -20.74 -48.53 -6.24
N GLY A 304 -19.62 -47.86 -5.94
CA GLY A 304 -18.74 -48.23 -4.81
C GLY A 304 -19.41 -48.03 -3.45
N ALA A 305 -20.19 -46.96 -3.27
CA ALA A 305 -20.93 -46.68 -2.05
C ALA A 305 -21.99 -47.76 -1.77
N GLN A 306 -22.75 -48.22 -2.79
CA GLN A 306 -23.75 -49.24 -2.67
C GLN A 306 -23.12 -50.62 -2.31
N GLU A 307 -21.95 -50.93 -2.87
CA GLU A 307 -21.19 -52.13 -2.50
C GLU A 307 -20.82 -52.14 -1.01
N GLN A 308 -20.26 -51.01 -0.51
CA GLN A 308 -19.89 -50.89 0.90
C GLN A 308 -21.12 -50.90 1.80
N LEU A 309 -22.22 -50.29 1.42
CA LEU A 309 -23.50 -50.33 2.16
C LEU A 309 -24.03 -51.74 2.26
N ALA A 310 -23.93 -52.57 1.21
CA ALA A 310 -24.38 -53.95 1.23
C ALA A 310 -23.55 -54.83 2.21
N VAL A 311 -22.28 -54.47 2.41
CA VAL A 311 -21.41 -55.16 3.40
C VAL A 311 -21.72 -54.67 4.82
N LEU A 312 -21.83 -53.35 4.99
CA LEU A 312 -21.99 -52.73 6.31
C LEU A 312 -23.38 -52.96 6.92
N LYS A 313 -24.43 -53.17 6.14
CA LYS A 313 -25.79 -53.38 6.61
C LYS A 313 -26.12 -54.85 6.93
N LYS A 314 -25.18 -55.78 6.68
CA LYS A 314 -25.23 -57.13 7.15
C LYS A 314 -24.81 -57.23 8.62
#